data_8b6221e854494ca944b461fdb84c2694
#
_entry.id   8b6221e854494ca944b461fdb84c2694
#
_cell.length_a   1.000
_cell.length_b   1.000
_cell.length_c   1.000
_cell.angle_alpha   90.00
_cell.angle_beta   90.00
_cell.angle_gamma   90.00
#
_symmetry.space_group_name_H-M   'P 1'
#
loop_
_entity.id
_entity.type
_entity.pdbx_description
1 polymer ?
#
loop_
_entity_poly.entity_id
_entity_poly.type
_entity_poly.pdbx_seq_one_letter_code
_entity_poly.pdbx_strand_id
1 'polypeptide(L)'
;VTLYRDRGVVLRTYKLGESDRIIVLMTREHGKVRAVAKGIRKTKSKIGARLEPMAHVELLLYRGRDLDVVSQVETVDVAPTLHDDLDRMTQAMAVLEAVDLAAQDRECATELYDMLVGALRALASHPSPMLLAGFYLKMLALEGVGPQVLACVGCGAADGLVSFDVYRGGVQCDACRTGVAIDTNVLDLLRDVLGGRLNRALGAVDSPATRTVTSLATRLMEQHLERRLRSLSMFGFTGDSRL
;
A
#
# COMPACT_ATOMS: atom_id res chain seq x y z
N VAL A 1 24.00 -22.00 9.53
CA VAL A 1 23.21 -20.74 9.63
C VAL A 1 23.68 -19.84 8.50
N THR A 2 22.83 -19.56 7.54
CA THR A 2 23.16 -18.74 6.37
C THR A 2 22.99 -17.28 6.72
N LEU A 3 24.02 -16.48 6.47
CA LEU A 3 24.00 -15.02 6.59
C LEU A 3 23.70 -14.44 5.20
N TYR A 4 22.78 -13.46 5.13
CA TYR A 4 22.45 -12.80 3.88
C TYR A 4 22.18 -11.31 4.09
N ARG A 5 22.35 -10.52 3.03
CA ARG A 5 22.02 -9.08 3.00
C ARG A 5 20.79 -8.86 2.16
N ASP A 6 19.99 -7.89 2.54
CA ASP A 6 18.84 -7.42 1.75
C ASP A 6 18.47 -5.98 2.13
N ARG A 7 17.75 -5.31 1.24
CA ARG A 7 17.10 -4.05 1.54
C ARG A 7 15.63 -4.31 1.80
N GLY A 8 15.06 -3.62 2.80
CA GLY A 8 13.68 -3.81 3.17
C GLY A 8 13.01 -2.56 3.72
N VAL A 9 11.69 -2.54 3.61
CA VAL A 9 10.82 -1.59 4.27
C VAL A 9 10.17 -2.28 5.47
N VAL A 10 10.22 -1.63 6.63
CA VAL A 10 9.56 -2.14 7.83
C VAL A 10 8.05 -1.93 7.69
N LEU A 11 7.31 -3.03 7.61
CA LEU A 11 5.84 -3.01 7.51
C LEU A 11 5.19 -2.84 8.87
N ARG A 12 5.63 -3.61 9.85
CA ARG A 12 5.12 -3.55 11.24
C ARG A 12 6.07 -4.22 12.22
N THR A 13 5.83 -3.97 13.51
CA THR A 13 6.63 -4.55 14.59
C THR A 13 5.75 -5.10 15.71
N TYR A 14 6.23 -6.15 16.38
CA TYR A 14 5.58 -6.76 17.55
C TYR A 14 6.56 -6.87 18.71
N LYS A 15 6.05 -6.74 19.93
CA LYS A 15 6.84 -7.03 21.14
C LYS A 15 7.12 -8.52 21.23
N LEU A 16 8.38 -8.88 21.55
CA LEU A 16 8.81 -10.23 21.84
C LEU A 16 9.57 -10.22 23.16
N GLY A 17 8.94 -10.74 24.22
CA GLY A 17 9.50 -10.64 25.56
C GLY A 17 9.71 -9.19 26.03
N GLU A 18 10.71 -8.99 26.90
CA GLU A 18 10.95 -7.68 27.52
C GLU A 18 11.79 -6.73 26.67
N SER A 19 12.76 -7.25 25.91
CA SER A 19 13.78 -6.44 25.23
C SER A 19 13.78 -6.54 23.71
N ASP A 20 13.10 -7.52 23.14
CA ASP A 20 13.16 -7.85 21.73
C ASP A 20 11.89 -7.41 20.99
N ARG A 21 11.96 -7.36 19.65
CA ARG A 21 10.81 -7.21 18.77
C ARG A 21 10.91 -8.18 17.58
N ILE A 22 9.75 -8.64 17.09
CA ILE A 22 9.62 -9.21 15.75
C ILE A 22 9.36 -8.06 14.80
N ILE A 23 10.16 -7.99 13.76
CA ILE A 23 10.04 -7.02 12.67
C ILE A 23 9.52 -7.76 11.45
N VAL A 24 8.46 -7.24 10.82
CA VAL A 24 7.98 -7.71 9.52
C VAL A 24 8.47 -6.74 8.46
N LEU A 25 9.14 -7.26 7.46
CA LEU A 25 9.79 -6.51 6.40
C LEU A 25 9.26 -6.95 5.04
N MET A 26 9.02 -6.00 4.14
CA MET A 26 9.00 -6.28 2.71
C MET A 26 10.40 -6.08 2.20
N THR A 27 11.08 -7.16 1.82
CA THR A 27 12.46 -7.13 1.32
C THR A 27 12.49 -7.25 -0.19
N ARG A 28 13.58 -6.77 -0.80
CA ARG A 28 13.70 -6.72 -2.25
C ARG A 28 13.89 -8.10 -2.88
N GLU A 29 14.79 -8.89 -2.31
CA GLU A 29 15.22 -10.17 -2.91
C GLU A 29 14.48 -11.38 -2.29
N HIS A 30 14.00 -11.27 -1.03
CA HIS A 30 13.41 -12.40 -0.31
C HIS A 30 11.93 -12.22 0.01
N GLY A 31 11.27 -11.17 -0.53
CA GLY A 31 9.85 -10.89 -0.28
C GLY A 31 9.56 -10.53 1.17
N LYS A 32 8.41 -10.95 1.70
CA LYS A 32 8.06 -10.68 3.08
C LYS A 32 8.85 -11.57 4.04
N VAL A 33 9.62 -10.94 4.93
CA VAL A 33 10.50 -11.60 5.91
C VAL A 33 10.11 -11.19 7.32
N ARG A 34 10.11 -12.17 8.23
CA ARG A 34 9.91 -11.94 9.67
C ARG A 34 11.22 -12.18 10.38
N ALA A 35 11.70 -11.18 11.13
CA ALA A 35 12.99 -11.28 11.82
C ALA A 35 12.91 -10.78 13.26
N VAL A 36 13.71 -11.38 14.16
CA VAL A 36 13.86 -10.94 15.53
C VAL A 36 14.99 -9.90 15.61
N ALA A 37 14.69 -8.74 16.16
CA ALA A 37 15.68 -7.74 16.53
C ALA A 37 15.89 -7.79 18.03
N LYS A 38 17.02 -8.38 18.45
CA LYS A 38 17.35 -8.61 19.85
C LYS A 38 17.79 -7.32 20.55
N GLY A 39 17.33 -7.10 21.79
CA GLY A 39 17.73 -5.98 22.62
C GLY A 39 17.32 -4.60 22.09
N ILE A 40 16.44 -4.54 21.11
CA ILE A 40 16.02 -3.31 20.43
C ILE A 40 15.35 -2.30 21.38
N ARG A 41 14.68 -2.78 22.42
CA ARG A 41 13.95 -1.95 23.40
C ARG A 41 14.82 -1.43 24.54
N LYS A 42 16.11 -1.81 24.59
CA LYS A 42 17.04 -1.26 25.58
C LYS A 42 17.31 0.22 25.28
N THR A 43 17.35 1.06 26.31
CA THR A 43 17.47 2.52 26.24
C THR A 43 18.68 3.03 25.44
N LYS A 44 19.73 2.20 25.27
CA LYS A 44 20.94 2.50 24.51
C LYS A 44 20.96 1.84 23.10
N SER A 45 19.85 1.26 22.64
CA SER A 45 19.83 0.56 21.35
C SER A 45 19.84 1.56 20.19
N LYS A 46 20.94 1.62 19.45
CA LYS A 46 21.05 2.38 18.19
C LYS A 46 20.21 1.80 17.05
N ILE A 47 19.74 0.55 17.21
CA ILE A 47 18.95 -0.18 16.21
C ILE A 47 17.47 0.16 16.32
N GLY A 48 16.99 0.54 17.52
CA GLY A 48 15.56 0.72 17.80
C GLY A 48 14.85 1.71 16.89
N ALA A 49 15.41 2.92 16.76
CA ALA A 49 14.84 3.97 15.93
C ALA A 49 14.89 3.66 14.41
N ARG A 50 15.77 2.75 13.98
CA ARG A 50 15.93 2.37 12.57
C ARG A 50 14.94 1.32 12.10
N LEU A 51 14.25 0.63 13.01
CA LEU A 51 13.33 -0.47 12.73
C LEU A 51 11.89 -0.15 13.14
N GLU A 52 11.50 1.13 13.06
CA GLU A 52 10.09 1.52 13.19
C GLU A 52 9.38 1.39 11.81
N PRO A 53 8.05 1.22 11.80
CA PRO A 53 7.29 1.17 10.54
C PRO A 53 7.63 2.35 9.61
N MET A 54 7.58 2.13 8.30
CA MET A 54 7.98 3.04 7.21
C MET A 54 9.51 3.17 7.03
N ALA A 55 10.34 2.68 7.94
CA ALA A 55 11.79 2.77 7.79
C ALA A 55 12.25 1.92 6.59
N HIS A 56 13.04 2.53 5.69
CA HIS A 56 13.72 1.85 4.59
C HIS A 56 15.17 1.60 4.98
N VAL A 57 15.54 0.33 5.06
CA VAL A 57 16.79 -0.13 5.68
C VAL A 57 17.52 -1.16 4.83
N GLU A 58 18.83 -1.20 4.97
CA GLU A 58 19.69 -2.30 4.54
C GLU A 58 19.99 -3.17 5.77
N LEU A 59 19.85 -4.47 5.63
CA LEU A 59 19.92 -5.44 6.72
C LEU A 59 20.94 -6.55 6.41
N LEU A 60 21.61 -6.98 7.47
CA LEU A 60 22.33 -8.24 7.52
C LEU A 60 21.54 -9.19 8.43
N LEU A 61 21.11 -10.31 7.89
CA LEU A 61 20.20 -11.25 8.54
C LEU A 61 20.81 -12.65 8.62
N TYR A 62 20.66 -13.30 9.76
CA TYR A 62 20.84 -14.75 9.88
C TYR A 62 19.53 -15.45 9.57
N ARG A 63 19.57 -16.39 8.62
CA ARG A 63 18.41 -17.19 8.24
C ARG A 63 18.05 -18.14 9.37
N GLY A 64 16.83 -18.00 9.88
CA GLY A 64 16.24 -18.91 10.86
C GLY A 64 15.26 -19.89 10.20
N ARG A 65 14.70 -20.78 11.00
CA ARG A 65 13.66 -21.71 10.56
C ARG A 65 12.33 -20.98 10.33
N ASP A 66 11.83 -20.26 11.34
CA ASP A 66 10.56 -19.55 11.31
C ASP A 66 10.74 -18.02 11.34
N LEU A 67 11.74 -17.55 12.08
CA LEU A 67 12.11 -16.16 12.21
C LEU A 67 13.60 -16.00 11.95
N ASP A 68 13.96 -15.05 11.11
CA ASP A 68 15.34 -14.64 10.91
C ASP A 68 15.84 -13.81 12.11
N VAL A 69 17.11 -13.52 12.18
CA VAL A 69 17.68 -12.67 13.23
C VAL A 69 18.42 -11.50 12.62
N VAL A 70 18.03 -10.28 12.99
CA VAL A 70 18.72 -9.06 12.56
C VAL A 70 20.09 -9.01 13.24
N SER A 71 21.16 -9.02 12.43
CA SER A 71 22.55 -8.86 12.89
C SER A 71 22.98 -7.40 12.80
N GLN A 72 22.74 -6.75 11.66
CA GLN A 72 23.07 -5.34 11.42
C GLN A 72 21.93 -4.67 10.68
N VAL A 73 21.79 -3.36 10.90
CA VAL A 73 20.84 -2.50 10.17
C VAL A 73 21.46 -1.14 9.93
N GLU A 74 21.32 -0.67 8.67
CA GLU A 74 21.68 0.67 8.24
C GLU A 74 20.47 1.33 7.59
N THR A 75 20.27 2.61 7.82
CA THR A 75 19.19 3.37 7.20
C THR A 75 19.58 3.69 5.76
N VAL A 76 18.73 3.32 4.80
CA VAL A 76 18.91 3.65 3.38
C VAL A 76 18.33 5.03 3.10
N ASP A 77 17.13 5.28 3.60
CA ASP A 77 16.41 6.53 3.37
C ASP A 77 15.63 6.92 4.63
N VAL A 78 15.64 8.19 4.95
CA VAL A 78 14.91 8.75 6.08
C VAL A 78 13.82 9.66 5.53
N ALA A 79 12.58 9.32 5.83
CA ALA A 79 11.43 10.16 5.49
C ALA A 79 10.79 10.74 6.77
N PRO A 80 11.49 11.66 7.49
CA PRO A 80 10.99 12.21 8.77
C PRO A 80 9.64 12.90 8.58
N THR A 81 9.39 13.51 7.43
CA THR A 81 8.14 14.18 7.07
C THR A 81 6.91 13.28 7.10
N LEU A 82 7.07 11.96 7.02
CA LEU A 82 5.94 11.02 7.15
C LEU A 82 5.40 10.95 8.59
N HIS A 83 6.23 11.26 9.59
CA HIS A 83 5.84 11.25 11.00
C HIS A 83 5.30 12.60 11.48
N ASP A 84 5.58 13.68 10.74
CA ASP A 84 5.22 15.05 11.13
C ASP A 84 3.81 15.45 10.66
N ASP A 85 3.20 14.65 9.78
CA ASP A 85 1.89 14.92 9.18
C ASP A 85 0.99 13.70 9.34
N LEU A 86 -0.16 13.88 10.01
CA LEU A 86 -1.08 12.78 10.32
C LEU A 86 -1.68 12.16 9.06
N ASP A 87 -1.99 12.96 8.04
CA ASP A 87 -2.58 12.45 6.79
C ASP A 87 -1.57 11.60 6.01
N ARG A 88 -0.31 12.07 5.93
CA ARG A 88 0.79 11.30 5.30
C ARG A 88 1.06 10.01 6.06
N MET A 89 1.12 10.08 7.39
CA MET A 89 1.32 8.91 8.24
C MET A 89 0.19 7.90 8.04
N THR A 90 -1.06 8.35 8.01
CA THR A 90 -2.23 7.49 7.79
C THR A 90 -2.17 6.79 6.43
N GLN A 91 -1.88 7.53 5.36
CA GLN A 91 -1.73 6.95 4.02
C GLN A 91 -0.56 5.97 3.96
N ALA A 92 0.59 6.30 4.57
CA ALA A 92 1.74 5.40 4.64
C ALA A 92 1.40 4.11 5.38
N MET A 93 0.74 4.20 6.54
CA MET A 93 0.29 3.01 7.29
C MET A 93 -0.71 2.16 6.50
N ALA A 94 -1.60 2.79 5.72
CA ALA A 94 -2.56 2.08 4.86
C ALA A 94 -1.85 1.34 3.70
N VAL A 95 -0.83 1.95 3.11
CA VAL A 95 0.04 1.31 2.12
C VAL A 95 0.79 0.12 2.72
N LEU A 96 1.41 0.30 3.90
CA LEU A 96 2.13 -0.79 4.58
C LEU A 96 1.20 -1.95 4.93
N GLU A 97 -0.01 -1.66 5.43
CA GLU A 97 -0.99 -2.69 5.79
C GLU A 97 -1.44 -3.49 4.58
N ALA A 98 -1.72 -2.84 3.44
CA ALA A 98 -2.10 -3.53 2.21
C ALA A 98 -0.98 -4.47 1.72
N VAL A 99 0.28 -3.99 1.70
CA VAL A 99 1.43 -4.83 1.33
C VAL A 99 1.62 -6.00 2.28
N ASP A 100 1.49 -5.77 3.61
CA ASP A 100 1.65 -6.84 4.58
C ASP A 100 0.59 -7.94 4.44
N LEU A 101 -0.64 -7.55 4.08
CA LEU A 101 -1.74 -8.50 3.89
C LEU A 101 -1.63 -9.28 2.57
N ALA A 102 -1.21 -8.64 1.49
CA ALA A 102 -1.12 -9.26 0.16
C ALA A 102 0.17 -10.06 -0.04
N ALA A 103 1.32 -9.53 0.41
CA ALA A 103 2.60 -10.18 0.18
C ALA A 103 2.69 -11.54 0.88
N GLN A 104 3.20 -12.54 0.17
CA GLN A 104 3.43 -13.87 0.73
C GLN A 104 4.80 -13.96 1.41
N ASP A 105 4.87 -14.79 2.47
CA ASP A 105 6.10 -14.97 3.23
C ASP A 105 7.17 -15.63 2.34
N ARG A 106 8.34 -15.01 2.22
CA ARG A 106 9.52 -15.48 1.49
C ARG A 106 9.33 -15.64 -0.01
N GLU A 107 8.31 -15.05 -0.59
CA GLU A 107 8.10 -14.99 -2.03
C GLU A 107 8.62 -13.65 -2.56
N CYS A 108 9.62 -13.71 -3.46
CA CYS A 108 10.22 -12.52 -4.05
C CYS A 108 9.19 -11.77 -4.90
N ALA A 109 8.99 -10.49 -4.60
CA ALA A 109 8.09 -9.60 -5.31
C ALA A 109 8.74 -8.22 -5.47
N THR A 110 9.80 -8.16 -6.30
CA THR A 110 10.63 -6.96 -6.49
C THR A 110 9.81 -5.77 -6.99
N GLU A 111 8.85 -6.00 -7.88
CA GLU A 111 7.98 -4.93 -8.40
C GLU A 111 7.12 -4.31 -7.29
N LEU A 112 6.55 -5.14 -6.41
CA LEU A 112 5.78 -4.68 -5.25
C LEU A 112 6.67 -3.91 -4.26
N TYR A 113 7.90 -4.39 -4.03
CA TYR A 113 8.87 -3.69 -3.19
C TYR A 113 9.23 -2.32 -3.78
N ASP A 114 9.58 -2.24 -5.06
CA ASP A 114 9.95 -0.98 -5.72
C ASP A 114 8.76 0.00 -5.73
N MET A 115 7.53 -0.49 -5.94
CA MET A 115 6.31 0.31 -5.86
C MET A 115 6.06 0.85 -4.43
N LEU A 116 6.29 0.04 -3.40
CA LEU A 116 6.19 0.44 -1.99
C LEU A 116 7.19 1.55 -1.66
N VAL A 117 8.46 1.37 -2.03
CA VAL A 117 9.51 2.39 -1.81
C VAL A 117 9.16 3.68 -2.53
N GLY A 118 8.70 3.59 -3.79
CA GLY A 118 8.25 4.75 -4.58
C GLY A 118 7.09 5.49 -3.92
N ALA A 119 6.10 4.77 -3.40
CA ALA A 119 4.94 5.36 -2.72
C ALA A 119 5.33 6.12 -1.44
N LEU A 120 6.19 5.52 -0.60
CA LEU A 120 6.67 6.17 0.64
C LEU A 120 7.48 7.43 0.34
N ARG A 121 8.33 7.41 -0.69
CA ARG A 121 9.07 8.59 -1.14
C ARG A 121 8.15 9.69 -1.68
N ALA A 122 7.15 9.32 -2.46
CA ALA A 122 6.17 10.26 -2.99
C ALA A 122 5.34 10.90 -1.86
N LEU A 123 4.89 10.12 -0.87
CA LEU A 123 4.22 10.64 0.34
C LEU A 123 5.09 11.64 1.11
N ALA A 124 6.40 11.36 1.21
CA ALA A 124 7.32 12.23 1.92
C ALA A 124 7.55 13.56 1.21
N SER A 125 7.66 13.56 -0.12
CA SER A 125 8.10 14.71 -0.92
C SER A 125 6.95 15.46 -1.61
N HIS A 126 5.95 14.75 -2.14
CA HIS A 126 4.89 15.30 -2.98
C HIS A 126 3.54 14.69 -2.61
N PRO A 127 2.91 15.14 -1.51
CA PRO A 127 1.61 14.62 -1.10
C PRO A 127 0.57 14.86 -2.21
N SER A 128 -0.23 13.83 -2.48
CA SER A 128 -1.29 13.88 -3.49
C SER A 128 -2.54 13.18 -2.95
N PRO A 129 -3.75 13.72 -3.18
CA PRO A 129 -5.00 13.06 -2.80
C PRO A 129 -5.20 11.73 -3.54
N MET A 130 -4.51 11.53 -4.65
CA MET A 130 -4.59 10.32 -5.47
C MET A 130 -3.52 9.27 -5.15
N LEU A 131 -2.60 9.55 -4.20
CA LEU A 131 -1.47 8.63 -3.98
C LEU A 131 -1.92 7.27 -3.47
N LEU A 132 -2.77 7.24 -2.43
CA LEU A 132 -3.30 5.99 -1.89
C LEU A 132 -4.12 5.23 -2.93
N ALA A 133 -5.02 5.91 -3.64
CA ALA A 133 -5.80 5.32 -4.71
C ALA A 133 -4.93 4.78 -5.84
N GLY A 134 -3.94 5.56 -6.26
CA GLY A 134 -2.97 5.15 -7.29
C GLY A 134 -2.20 3.91 -6.88
N PHE A 135 -1.74 3.85 -5.63
CA PHE A 135 -1.04 2.69 -5.10
C PHE A 135 -1.93 1.43 -5.13
N TYR A 136 -3.15 1.50 -4.61
CA TYR A 136 -4.07 0.37 -4.56
C TYR A 136 -4.45 -0.14 -5.95
N LEU A 137 -4.81 0.75 -6.86
CA LEU A 137 -5.17 0.38 -8.22
C LEU A 137 -3.99 -0.26 -8.98
N LYS A 138 -2.77 0.26 -8.78
CA LYS A 138 -1.56 -0.32 -9.39
C LYS A 138 -1.22 -1.67 -8.77
N MET A 139 -1.39 -1.83 -7.46
CA MET A 139 -1.17 -3.10 -6.78
C MET A 139 -2.15 -4.18 -7.28
N LEU A 140 -3.45 -3.86 -7.40
CA LEU A 140 -4.44 -4.75 -7.98
C LEU A 140 -4.11 -5.11 -9.44
N ALA A 141 -3.63 -4.15 -10.22
CA ALA A 141 -3.20 -4.40 -11.59
C ALA A 141 -1.95 -5.30 -11.67
N LEU A 142 -1.00 -5.13 -10.73
CA LEU A 142 0.19 -5.98 -10.61
C LEU A 142 -0.19 -7.44 -10.31
N GLU A 143 -1.21 -7.65 -9.48
CA GLU A 143 -1.74 -8.98 -9.14
C GLU A 143 -2.73 -9.54 -10.21
N GLY A 144 -2.91 -8.83 -11.32
CA GLY A 144 -3.75 -9.27 -12.44
C GLY A 144 -5.25 -9.10 -12.22
N VAL A 145 -5.66 -8.41 -11.14
CA VAL A 145 -7.06 -8.16 -10.78
C VAL A 145 -7.44 -6.68 -10.85
N GLY A 146 -6.70 -5.91 -11.64
CA GLY A 146 -7.00 -4.50 -11.88
C GLY A 146 -8.40 -4.28 -12.47
N PRO A 147 -9.13 -3.22 -12.06
CA PRO A 147 -10.48 -3.01 -12.52
C PRO A 147 -10.56 -2.66 -14.01
N GLN A 148 -11.64 -3.10 -14.67
CA GLN A 148 -11.94 -2.75 -16.05
C GLN A 148 -12.50 -1.31 -16.12
N VAL A 149 -11.83 -0.42 -16.89
CA VAL A 149 -12.20 1.00 -16.99
C VAL A 149 -12.42 1.49 -18.44
N LEU A 150 -12.27 0.58 -19.43
CA LEU A 150 -12.39 0.91 -20.85
C LEU A 150 -13.73 0.51 -21.43
N ALA A 151 -14.36 -0.53 -20.86
CA ALA A 151 -15.64 -1.04 -21.36
C ALA A 151 -16.51 -1.51 -20.19
N CYS A 152 -17.82 -1.51 -20.41
CA CYS A 152 -18.82 -1.96 -19.44
C CYS A 152 -18.60 -3.45 -19.08
N VAL A 153 -18.45 -3.75 -17.79
CA VAL A 153 -18.31 -5.13 -17.29
C VAL A 153 -19.57 -5.98 -17.45
N GLY A 154 -20.71 -5.37 -17.78
CA GLY A 154 -21.98 -6.06 -18.03
C GLY A 154 -22.21 -6.48 -19.47
N CYS A 155 -21.94 -5.58 -20.43
CA CYS A 155 -22.27 -5.80 -21.86
C CYS A 155 -21.15 -5.49 -22.85
N GLY A 156 -19.99 -5.00 -22.38
CA GLY A 156 -18.84 -4.68 -23.23
C GLY A 156 -18.94 -3.32 -23.95
N ALA A 157 -20.00 -2.51 -23.75
CA ALA A 157 -20.11 -1.18 -24.37
C ALA A 157 -18.97 -0.27 -23.91
N ALA A 158 -18.35 0.46 -24.85
CA ALA A 158 -17.26 1.38 -24.57
C ALA A 158 -17.72 2.79 -24.18
N ASP A 159 -18.97 3.14 -24.54
CA ASP A 159 -19.56 4.45 -24.34
C ASP A 159 -20.61 4.46 -23.23
N GLY A 160 -20.98 5.66 -22.75
CA GLY A 160 -22.03 5.84 -21.76
C GLY A 160 -21.69 5.21 -20.40
N LEU A 161 -20.42 5.17 -20.03
CA LEU A 161 -19.94 4.61 -18.76
C LEU A 161 -20.22 5.60 -17.63
N VAL A 162 -21.19 5.27 -16.77
CA VAL A 162 -21.78 6.18 -15.77
C VAL A 162 -21.76 5.63 -14.34
N SER A 163 -21.34 4.39 -14.14
CA SER A 163 -21.24 3.79 -12.81
C SER A 163 -20.07 2.85 -12.69
N PHE A 164 -19.71 2.52 -11.45
CA PHE A 164 -18.66 1.58 -11.13
C PHE A 164 -19.19 0.51 -10.16
N ASP A 165 -19.07 -0.75 -10.55
CA ASP A 165 -19.44 -1.90 -9.72
C ASP A 165 -18.17 -2.50 -9.10
N VAL A 166 -18.05 -2.36 -7.78
CA VAL A 166 -16.90 -2.87 -7.04
C VAL A 166 -16.84 -4.39 -7.10
N TYR A 167 -18.00 -5.07 -6.98
CA TYR A 167 -18.05 -6.53 -6.98
C TYR A 167 -17.72 -7.16 -8.32
N ARG A 168 -18.12 -6.50 -9.42
CA ARG A 168 -17.76 -6.91 -10.79
C ARG A 168 -16.39 -6.40 -11.22
N GLY A 169 -15.78 -5.53 -10.40
CA GLY A 169 -14.45 -5.00 -10.65
C GLY A 169 -14.36 -4.07 -11.85
N GLY A 170 -15.35 -3.17 -12.07
CA GLY A 170 -15.22 -2.24 -13.18
C GLY A 170 -16.41 -1.35 -13.49
N VAL A 171 -16.28 -0.59 -14.57
CA VAL A 171 -17.26 0.40 -15.03
C VAL A 171 -18.46 -0.23 -15.72
N GLN A 172 -19.61 0.46 -15.64
CA GLN A 172 -20.86 0.04 -16.28
C GLN A 172 -21.50 1.19 -17.04
N CYS A 173 -22.14 0.86 -18.17
CA CYS A 173 -22.97 1.79 -18.93
C CYS A 173 -24.32 2.02 -18.25
N ASP A 174 -25.07 3.01 -18.73
CA ASP A 174 -26.38 3.38 -18.17
C ASP A 174 -27.38 2.21 -18.15
N ALA A 175 -27.40 1.37 -19.19
CA ALA A 175 -28.27 0.21 -19.26
C ALA A 175 -27.93 -0.92 -18.26
N CYS A 176 -26.66 -1.01 -17.83
CA CYS A 176 -26.17 -2.07 -16.94
C CYS A 176 -25.90 -1.58 -15.50
N ARG A 177 -26.14 -0.32 -15.21
CA ARG A 177 -25.74 0.30 -13.95
C ARG A 177 -26.40 -0.35 -12.74
N THR A 178 -25.57 -0.79 -11.79
CA THR A 178 -25.97 -1.30 -10.49
C THR A 178 -25.05 -0.77 -9.37
N GLY A 179 -23.90 -0.24 -9.73
CA GLY A 179 -22.87 0.22 -8.81
C GLY A 179 -22.98 1.71 -8.43
N VAL A 180 -21.87 2.25 -7.95
CA VAL A 180 -21.73 3.66 -7.56
C VAL A 180 -21.73 4.54 -8.82
N ALA A 181 -22.55 5.59 -8.84
CA ALA A 181 -22.54 6.57 -9.93
C ALA A 181 -21.16 7.27 -10.02
N ILE A 182 -20.65 7.41 -11.22
CA ILE A 182 -19.38 8.12 -11.49
C ILE A 182 -19.58 9.14 -12.61
N ASP A 183 -18.83 10.23 -12.55
CA ASP A 183 -18.73 11.20 -13.62
C ASP A 183 -17.49 10.97 -14.52
N THR A 184 -17.35 11.78 -15.55
CA THR A 184 -16.22 11.72 -16.47
C THR A 184 -14.88 11.98 -15.78
N ASN A 185 -14.83 12.84 -14.74
CA ASN A 185 -13.59 13.13 -14.02
C ASN A 185 -13.11 11.90 -13.25
N VAL A 186 -14.02 11.16 -12.60
CA VAL A 186 -13.71 9.88 -11.92
C VAL A 186 -13.18 8.87 -12.93
N LEU A 187 -13.86 8.72 -14.07
CA LEU A 187 -13.46 7.78 -15.13
C LEU A 187 -12.08 8.13 -15.71
N ASP A 188 -11.82 9.41 -15.94
CA ASP A 188 -10.53 9.88 -16.46
C ASP A 188 -9.39 9.63 -15.47
N LEU A 189 -9.60 9.89 -14.17
CA LEU A 189 -8.62 9.58 -13.12
C LEU A 189 -8.31 8.09 -13.04
N LEU A 190 -9.32 7.22 -13.09
CA LEU A 190 -9.14 5.77 -13.12
C LEU A 190 -8.32 5.33 -14.34
N ARG A 191 -8.64 5.87 -15.52
CA ARG A 191 -7.92 5.61 -16.77
C ARG A 191 -6.50 6.14 -16.75
N ASP A 192 -6.25 7.29 -16.13
CA ASP A 192 -4.90 7.86 -16.01
C ASP A 192 -4.01 6.97 -15.12
N VAL A 193 -4.52 6.46 -13.99
CA VAL A 193 -3.79 5.56 -13.12
C VAL A 193 -3.46 4.24 -13.83
N LEU A 194 -4.47 3.59 -14.42
CA LEU A 194 -4.31 2.24 -14.99
C LEU A 194 -3.66 2.26 -16.38
N GLY A 195 -3.86 3.34 -17.14
CA GLY A 195 -3.30 3.52 -18.48
C GLY A 195 -1.87 4.09 -18.52
N GLY A 196 -1.14 4.10 -17.40
CA GLY A 196 0.27 4.49 -17.36
C GLY A 196 0.53 6.01 -17.25
N ARG A 197 -0.50 6.82 -17.03
CA ARG A 197 -0.38 8.28 -16.83
C ARG A 197 -0.46 8.66 -15.34
N LEU A 198 0.15 7.85 -14.47
CA LEU A 198 0.08 8.01 -13.02
C LEU A 198 0.49 9.42 -12.56
N ASN A 199 1.54 10.01 -13.15
CA ASN A 199 1.98 11.36 -12.79
C ASN A 199 0.89 12.43 -13.00
N ARG A 200 0.04 12.26 -14.03
CA ARG A 200 -1.11 13.14 -14.27
C ARG A 200 -2.17 12.98 -13.17
N ALA A 201 -2.49 11.75 -12.80
CA ALA A 201 -3.42 11.48 -11.71
C ALA A 201 -2.89 12.01 -10.36
N LEU A 202 -1.60 11.84 -10.08
CA LEU A 202 -0.97 12.37 -8.86
C LEU A 202 -0.93 13.90 -8.79
N GLY A 203 -0.95 14.58 -9.94
CA GLY A 203 -1.07 16.04 -10.02
C GLY A 203 -2.48 16.59 -9.80
N ALA A 204 -3.48 15.75 -9.63
CA ALA A 204 -4.87 16.17 -9.38
C ALA A 204 -5.01 16.87 -8.02
N VAL A 205 -5.84 17.92 -7.98
CA VAL A 205 -6.20 18.61 -6.74
C VAL A 205 -7.32 17.85 -5.99
N ASP A 206 -7.44 18.05 -4.68
CA ASP A 206 -8.53 17.47 -3.91
C ASP A 206 -9.89 17.92 -4.47
N SER A 207 -10.75 16.96 -4.72
CA SER A 207 -12.05 17.16 -5.37
C SER A 207 -13.01 16.01 -5.03
N PRO A 208 -14.33 16.15 -5.28
CA PRO A 208 -15.25 15.01 -5.17
C PRO A 208 -14.80 13.81 -5.99
N ALA A 209 -14.23 14.02 -7.19
CA ALA A 209 -13.78 12.94 -8.04
C ALA A 209 -12.59 12.17 -7.44
N THR A 210 -11.57 12.87 -6.90
CA THR A 210 -10.43 12.22 -6.24
C THR A 210 -10.84 11.43 -5.02
N ARG A 211 -11.79 11.95 -4.22
CA ARG A 211 -12.36 11.26 -3.06
C ARG A 211 -13.16 10.01 -3.47
N THR A 212 -13.94 10.09 -4.55
CA THR A 212 -14.67 8.94 -5.10
C THR A 212 -13.70 7.86 -5.56
N VAL A 213 -12.64 8.21 -6.31
CA VAL A 213 -11.63 7.23 -6.75
C VAL A 213 -10.94 6.58 -5.55
N THR A 214 -10.61 7.35 -4.52
CA THR A 214 -9.99 6.82 -3.30
C THR A 214 -10.91 5.84 -2.57
N SER A 215 -12.20 6.16 -2.47
CA SER A 215 -13.21 5.25 -1.89
C SER A 215 -13.34 3.95 -2.71
N LEU A 216 -13.44 4.05 -4.04
CA LEU A 216 -13.52 2.88 -4.93
C LEU A 216 -12.26 2.02 -4.83
N ALA A 217 -11.08 2.61 -4.90
CA ALA A 217 -9.81 1.90 -4.79
C ALA A 217 -9.66 1.18 -3.45
N THR A 218 -10.06 1.82 -2.35
CA THR A 218 -10.07 1.21 -1.01
C THR A 218 -11.02 0.02 -0.94
N ARG A 219 -12.24 0.15 -1.43
CA ARG A 219 -13.23 -0.94 -1.45
C ARG A 219 -12.78 -2.11 -2.31
N LEU A 220 -12.17 -1.85 -3.47
CA LEU A 220 -11.59 -2.88 -4.33
C LEU A 220 -10.45 -3.62 -3.62
N MET A 221 -9.56 -2.88 -2.94
CA MET A 221 -8.46 -3.47 -2.18
C MET A 221 -8.99 -4.32 -1.02
N GLU A 222 -9.94 -3.81 -0.24
CA GLU A 222 -10.56 -4.57 0.86
C GLU A 222 -11.28 -5.84 0.37
N GLN A 223 -11.94 -5.77 -0.79
CA GLN A 223 -12.57 -6.93 -1.41
C GLN A 223 -11.52 -7.97 -1.84
N HIS A 224 -10.45 -7.53 -2.48
CA HIS A 224 -9.36 -8.40 -2.91
C HIS A 224 -8.67 -9.08 -1.72
N LEU A 225 -8.42 -8.33 -0.65
CA LEU A 225 -7.81 -8.85 0.58
C LEU A 225 -8.80 -9.66 1.46
N GLU A 226 -10.09 -9.70 1.09
CA GLU A 226 -11.18 -10.27 1.89
C GLU A 226 -11.20 -9.72 3.34
N ARG A 227 -10.71 -8.48 3.52
CA ARG A 227 -10.49 -7.88 4.83
C ARG A 227 -10.52 -6.35 4.79
N ARG A 228 -11.11 -5.74 5.82
CA ARG A 228 -11.05 -4.28 6.01
C ARG A 228 -9.66 -3.82 6.46
N LEU A 229 -9.23 -2.69 5.90
CA LEU A 229 -8.00 -2.01 6.27
C LEU A 229 -8.20 -1.19 7.56
N ARG A 230 -7.49 -1.58 8.61
CA ARG A 230 -7.64 -0.99 9.95
C ARG A 230 -7.02 0.38 10.07
N SER A 231 -5.92 0.63 9.38
CA SER A 231 -5.22 1.90 9.38
C SER A 231 -6.12 3.06 8.98
N LEU A 232 -6.99 2.88 7.99
CA LEU A 232 -7.94 3.91 7.54
C LEU A 232 -9.04 4.18 8.57
N SER A 233 -9.53 3.14 9.27
CA SER A 233 -10.58 3.30 10.27
C SER A 233 -10.10 3.96 11.57
N MET A 234 -8.83 3.75 11.95
CA MET A 234 -8.25 4.33 13.17
C MET A 234 -8.11 5.85 13.11
N PHE A 235 -8.02 6.43 11.93
CA PHE A 235 -7.78 7.87 11.72
C PHE A 235 -9.00 8.59 11.10
N GLY A 236 -10.18 7.98 11.13
CA GLY A 236 -11.43 8.64 10.70
C GLY A 236 -11.66 8.70 9.20
N PHE A 237 -10.83 8.03 8.38
CA PHE A 237 -11.11 7.78 6.97
C PHE A 237 -12.15 6.66 6.81
N THR A 238 -13.26 6.76 7.54
CA THR A 238 -14.43 5.91 7.26
C THR A 238 -15.06 6.46 6.00
N GLY A 239 -14.83 5.78 4.88
CA GLY A 239 -15.68 5.97 3.71
C GLY A 239 -17.12 5.82 4.20
N ASP A 240 -17.88 6.91 4.05
CA ASP A 240 -19.26 7.00 4.51
C ASP A 240 -20.02 5.76 4.05
N SER A 241 -20.50 4.97 5.01
CA SER A 241 -21.17 3.68 4.77
C SER A 241 -22.58 3.86 4.22
N ARG A 242 -22.87 5.02 3.59
CA ARG A 242 -24.16 5.39 3.01
C ARG A 242 -23.97 5.92 1.60
N LEU A 243 -23.75 5.01 0.64
CA LEU A 243 -24.15 5.20 -0.76
C LEU A 243 -24.56 3.83 -1.32
#